data_cfb6f94706a98ae2c5c3e472aa86c332
#
_entry.id   cfb6f94706a98ae2c5c3e472aa86c332
#
_cell.length_a   1.000
_cell.length_b   1.000
_cell.length_c   1.000
_cell.angle_alpha   90.00
_cell.angle_beta   90.00
_cell.angle_gamma   90.00
#
_symmetry.space_group_name_H-M   'P 1'
#
loop_
_entity.id
_entity.type
_entity.pdbx_description
1 polymer ?
#
loop_
_entity_poly.entity_id
_entity_poly.type
_entity_poly.pdbx_seq_one_letter_code
_entity_poly.pdbx_strand_id
1 'polypeptide(L)'
;MILVMRRVLLLLCIAMPSCAGATTVNVAVPSFSMSLVAFMAAKERGYYRQEGLDVNFVLMPAAIASRALIAGNVDFATVGGSALTASLGGAPLRLLFSSFNRSLFWLYSRPDISEVKDLKGKKVGVSSIGSGPDSMLRDLLRTHGLQGGKDVAILAVGVDSSRYASLANNVTDAVVLSTPYNFAAQDAGFRELVSFVKHDWVELQGCIVTREAVLKTNSALIEKFTTATLKGLLNVRSNRSASLPVVSSMMKVKPDLAGRIYDLAVPAMTNYGALSEDVQKKAIEHVVKQMNLKEPPDLKKIYDFAPLEKVHRQLEAQGWKS
;
A
#
# COMPACT_ATOMS: atom_id res chain seq x y z
N MET A 1 -73.78 28.46 -29.69
CA MET A 1 -73.07 27.21 -29.93
C MET A 1 -71.58 27.52 -29.60
N ILE A 2 -71.22 27.36 -28.29
CA ILE A 2 -69.93 27.79 -27.72
C ILE A 2 -69.09 26.55 -27.55
N LEU A 3 -67.99 26.48 -28.30
CA LEU A 3 -67.03 25.37 -28.27
C LEU A 3 -65.98 25.62 -27.11
N VAL A 4 -66.09 24.82 -26.08
CA VAL A 4 -65.13 24.87 -24.95
C VAL A 4 -63.92 24.00 -25.28
N MET A 5 -62.81 24.63 -25.57
CA MET A 5 -61.52 23.98 -25.84
C MET A 5 -60.77 23.70 -24.48
N ARG A 6 -60.84 22.47 -24.02
CA ARG A 6 -60.09 21.99 -22.83
C ARG A 6 -58.58 21.83 -23.17
N ARG A 7 -57.72 22.75 -22.70
CA ARG A 7 -56.25 22.60 -22.74
C ARG A 7 -55.87 21.62 -21.67
N VAL A 8 -55.38 20.45 -22.06
CA VAL A 8 -54.72 19.49 -21.20
C VAL A 8 -53.28 19.96 -21.03
N LEU A 9 -52.91 20.43 -19.83
CA LEU A 9 -51.56 20.80 -19.45
C LEU A 9 -50.82 19.51 -19.06
N LEU A 10 -49.98 18.99 -19.96
CA LEU A 10 -49.08 17.86 -19.65
C LEU A 10 -47.93 18.38 -18.76
N LEU A 11 -47.98 18.14 -17.46
CA LEU A 11 -46.85 18.37 -16.56
C LEU A 11 -45.76 17.31 -16.86
N LEU A 12 -44.73 17.74 -17.57
CA LEU A 12 -43.52 16.97 -17.76
C LEU A 12 -42.74 17.01 -16.41
N CYS A 13 -42.89 15.99 -15.56
CA CYS A 13 -42.02 15.80 -14.41
C CYS A 13 -40.60 15.46 -14.91
N ILE A 14 -39.74 16.48 -15.04
CA ILE A 14 -38.31 16.29 -15.21
C ILE A 14 -37.81 15.76 -13.87
N ALA A 15 -37.60 14.45 -13.78
CA ALA A 15 -36.87 13.84 -12.68
C ALA A 15 -35.43 14.37 -12.70
N MET A 16 -35.15 15.39 -11.91
CA MET A 16 -33.77 15.82 -11.66
C MET A 16 -33.00 14.63 -11.04
N PRO A 17 -31.89 14.21 -11.63
CA PRO A 17 -31.07 13.21 -10.97
C PRO A 17 -30.66 13.77 -9.62
N SER A 18 -31.04 13.10 -8.55
CA SER A 18 -30.61 13.40 -7.20
C SER A 18 -29.05 13.33 -7.21
N CYS A 19 -28.39 14.46 -7.06
CA CYS A 19 -26.97 14.50 -6.78
C CYS A 19 -26.75 13.85 -5.40
N ALA A 20 -26.73 12.53 -5.35
CA ALA A 20 -26.22 11.83 -4.17
C ALA A 20 -24.78 12.30 -3.98
N GLY A 21 -24.51 12.98 -2.85
CA GLY A 21 -23.17 13.44 -2.53
C GLY A 21 -22.19 12.27 -2.56
N ALA A 22 -20.96 12.54 -2.98
CA ALA A 22 -19.92 11.51 -3.02
C ALA A 22 -19.71 10.89 -1.62
N THR A 23 -19.59 9.56 -1.58
CA THR A 23 -19.28 8.85 -0.32
C THR A 23 -17.84 9.13 0.07
N THR A 24 -17.64 9.71 1.25
CA THR A 24 -16.29 9.92 1.80
C THR A 24 -15.68 8.60 2.24
N VAL A 25 -14.44 8.35 1.81
CA VAL A 25 -13.67 7.13 2.12
C VAL A 25 -12.33 7.52 2.70
N ASN A 26 -12.03 7.07 3.91
CA ASN A 26 -10.76 7.33 4.58
C ASN A 26 -9.83 6.12 4.45
N VAL A 27 -8.63 6.36 3.92
CA VAL A 27 -7.62 5.34 3.65
C VAL A 27 -6.36 5.64 4.42
N ALA A 28 -5.97 4.76 5.35
CA ALA A 28 -4.73 4.88 6.09
C ALA A 28 -3.53 4.46 5.22
N VAL A 29 -2.51 5.31 5.17
CA VAL A 29 -1.30 5.10 4.35
C VAL A 29 -0.04 5.28 5.20
N PRO A 30 0.99 4.41 5.05
CA PRO A 30 2.22 4.52 5.84
C PRO A 30 3.23 5.52 5.26
N SER A 31 3.11 5.85 3.97
CA SER A 31 3.99 6.80 3.27
C SER A 31 3.39 7.23 1.93
N PHE A 32 3.81 8.40 1.46
CA PHE A 32 3.61 8.83 0.07
C PHE A 32 4.81 8.35 -0.77
N SER A 33 4.88 7.06 -1.00
CA SER A 33 5.92 6.39 -1.78
C SER A 33 5.33 5.71 -3.01
N MET A 34 6.16 5.05 -3.80
CA MET A 34 5.70 4.32 -4.99
C MET A 34 4.61 3.28 -4.67
N SER A 35 4.56 2.78 -3.44
CA SER A 35 3.48 1.88 -3.00
C SER A 35 2.06 2.47 -3.14
N LEU A 36 1.94 3.79 -3.10
CA LEU A 36 0.66 4.49 -3.20
C LEU A 36 0.31 4.94 -4.63
N VAL A 37 1.18 4.72 -5.60
CA VAL A 37 1.04 5.31 -6.95
C VAL A 37 -0.26 4.93 -7.66
N ALA A 38 -0.72 3.68 -7.55
CA ALA A 38 -1.98 3.23 -8.16
C ALA A 38 -3.19 4.00 -7.60
N PHE A 39 -3.20 4.24 -6.30
CA PHE A 39 -4.26 4.98 -5.59
C PHE A 39 -4.23 6.47 -5.95
N MET A 40 -3.04 7.06 -6.03
CA MET A 40 -2.90 8.46 -6.43
C MET A 40 -3.24 8.69 -7.90
N ALA A 41 -2.84 7.78 -8.78
CA ALA A 41 -3.26 7.80 -10.18
C ALA A 41 -4.79 7.71 -10.30
N ALA A 42 -5.44 6.83 -9.53
CA ALA A 42 -6.89 6.74 -9.49
C ALA A 42 -7.55 8.05 -9.02
N LYS A 43 -6.97 8.70 -8.02
CA LYS A 43 -7.46 10.00 -7.50
C LYS A 43 -7.28 11.11 -8.52
N GLU A 44 -6.08 11.31 -9.05
CA GLU A 44 -5.76 12.39 -9.99
C GLU A 44 -6.50 12.24 -11.34
N ARG A 45 -6.70 10.99 -11.80
CA ARG A 45 -7.49 10.68 -12.99
C ARG A 45 -9.01 10.75 -12.76
N GLY A 46 -9.44 10.99 -11.53
CA GLY A 46 -10.85 11.09 -11.17
C GLY A 46 -11.60 9.76 -11.15
N TYR A 47 -10.91 8.61 -11.16
CA TYR A 47 -11.56 7.29 -11.17
C TYR A 47 -12.41 7.06 -9.91
N TYR A 48 -11.96 7.54 -8.73
CA TYR A 48 -12.80 7.49 -7.52
C TYR A 48 -14.06 8.33 -7.67
N ARG A 49 -13.95 9.54 -8.23
CA ARG A 49 -15.12 10.40 -8.44
C ARG A 49 -16.12 9.81 -9.43
N GLN A 50 -15.63 9.10 -10.47
CA GLN A 50 -16.50 8.37 -11.41
C GLN A 50 -17.32 7.28 -10.71
N GLU A 51 -16.76 6.67 -9.66
CA GLU A 51 -17.44 5.68 -8.81
C GLU A 51 -18.28 6.33 -7.68
N GLY A 52 -18.36 7.67 -7.62
CA GLY A 52 -19.07 8.41 -6.58
C GLY A 52 -18.37 8.41 -5.22
N LEU A 53 -17.03 8.29 -5.21
CA LEU A 53 -16.21 8.29 -3.99
C LEU A 53 -15.38 9.55 -3.88
N ASP A 54 -15.30 10.11 -2.64
CA ASP A 54 -14.33 11.13 -2.26
C ASP A 54 -13.32 10.50 -1.29
N VAL A 55 -12.07 10.30 -1.78
CA VAL A 55 -11.06 9.51 -1.07
C VAL A 55 -10.04 10.41 -0.39
N ASN A 56 -9.90 10.24 0.93
CA ASN A 56 -8.92 10.90 1.78
C ASN A 56 -7.81 9.92 2.18
N PHE A 57 -6.56 10.26 1.88
CA PHE A 57 -5.39 9.51 2.34
C PHE A 57 -4.85 10.11 3.64
N VAL A 58 -4.85 9.31 4.71
CA VAL A 58 -4.42 9.71 6.06
C VAL A 58 -3.09 9.05 6.39
N LEU A 59 -2.03 9.87 6.49
CA LEU A 59 -0.68 9.40 6.78
C LEU A 59 -0.54 9.00 8.24
N MET A 60 -0.14 7.76 8.50
CA MET A 60 0.13 7.25 9.85
C MET A 60 1.05 6.02 9.82
N PRO A 61 1.83 5.72 10.89
CA PRO A 61 2.65 4.53 10.97
C PRO A 61 1.84 3.24 10.77
N ALA A 62 2.45 2.21 10.16
CA ALA A 62 1.76 1.00 9.70
C ALA A 62 0.95 0.28 10.80
N ALA A 63 1.52 0.14 12.02
CA ALA A 63 0.79 -0.49 13.13
C ALA A 63 -0.38 0.37 13.65
N ILE A 64 -0.29 1.71 13.53
CA ILE A 64 -1.39 2.62 13.85
C ILE A 64 -2.49 2.45 12.79
N ALA A 65 -2.12 2.38 11.50
CA ALA A 65 -3.04 2.17 10.39
C ALA A 65 -3.86 0.87 10.56
N SER A 66 -3.20 -0.22 10.93
CA SER A 66 -3.88 -1.50 11.20
C SER A 66 -4.85 -1.40 12.39
N ARG A 67 -4.45 -0.73 13.48
CA ARG A 67 -5.34 -0.51 14.64
C ARG A 67 -6.52 0.40 14.32
N ALA A 68 -6.29 1.50 13.59
CA ALA A 68 -7.35 2.40 13.14
C ALA A 68 -8.35 1.69 12.24
N LEU A 69 -7.88 0.79 11.36
CA LEU A 69 -8.73 -0.04 10.53
C LEU A 69 -9.58 -1.01 11.36
N ILE A 70 -8.97 -1.72 12.31
CA ILE A 70 -9.68 -2.67 13.21
C ILE A 70 -10.75 -1.92 14.01
N ALA A 71 -10.43 -0.73 14.54
CA ALA A 71 -11.35 0.10 15.31
C ALA A 71 -12.47 0.75 14.46
N GLY A 72 -12.37 0.74 13.12
CA GLY A 72 -13.35 1.35 12.24
C GLY A 72 -13.17 2.86 12.00
N ASN A 73 -12.05 3.42 12.41
CA ASN A 73 -11.74 4.85 12.22
C ASN A 73 -11.33 5.19 10.78
N VAL A 74 -10.97 4.18 9.99
CA VAL A 74 -10.74 4.26 8.54
C VAL A 74 -11.43 3.09 7.84
N ASP A 75 -11.72 3.25 6.55
CA ASP A 75 -12.42 2.25 5.75
C ASP A 75 -11.46 1.22 5.16
N PHE A 76 -10.28 1.70 4.74
CA PHE A 76 -9.22 0.89 4.14
C PHE A 76 -7.86 1.29 4.70
N ALA A 77 -6.90 0.38 4.54
CA ALA A 77 -5.49 0.65 4.78
C ALA A 77 -4.62 0.05 3.66
N THR A 78 -3.48 0.69 3.36
CA THR A 78 -2.57 0.23 2.30
C THR A 78 -1.38 -0.59 2.83
N VAL A 79 -1.46 -1.01 4.10
CA VAL A 79 -0.38 -1.67 4.85
C VAL A 79 -0.48 -3.20 4.74
N GLY A 80 0.36 -3.83 3.92
CA GLY A 80 0.39 -5.29 3.75
C GLY A 80 0.95 -6.02 4.97
N GLY A 81 2.21 -5.83 5.32
CA GLY A 81 2.90 -6.58 6.36
C GLY A 81 2.26 -6.49 7.75
N SER A 82 1.89 -5.27 8.20
CA SER A 82 1.23 -5.13 9.51
C SER A 82 -0.21 -5.69 9.52
N ALA A 83 -0.91 -5.66 8.38
CA ALA A 83 -2.20 -6.30 8.24
C ALA A 83 -2.10 -7.83 8.28
N LEU A 84 -1.08 -8.41 7.62
CA LEU A 84 -0.79 -9.84 7.70
C LEU A 84 -0.50 -10.27 9.13
N THR A 85 0.38 -9.55 9.83
CA THR A 85 0.68 -9.81 11.25
C THR A 85 -0.59 -9.75 12.11
N ALA A 86 -1.44 -8.74 11.92
CA ALA A 86 -2.69 -8.59 12.65
C ALA A 86 -3.68 -9.73 12.34
N SER A 87 -3.83 -10.10 11.06
CA SER A 87 -4.73 -11.19 10.63
C SER A 87 -4.28 -12.54 11.16
N LEU A 88 -2.96 -12.82 11.15
CA LEU A 88 -2.38 -14.03 11.75
C LEU A 88 -2.56 -14.05 13.27
N GLY A 89 -2.62 -12.87 13.92
CA GLY A 89 -3.00 -12.71 15.33
C GLY A 89 -4.50 -12.77 15.60
N GLY A 90 -5.34 -13.08 14.60
CA GLY A 90 -6.79 -13.27 14.74
C GLY A 90 -7.63 -12.01 14.46
N ALA A 91 -7.03 -10.90 14.00
CA ALA A 91 -7.82 -9.72 13.63
C ALA A 91 -8.67 -10.02 12.37
N PRO A 92 -9.95 -9.59 12.33
CA PRO A 92 -10.85 -9.87 11.21
C PRO A 92 -10.59 -8.93 10.02
N LEU A 93 -9.38 -8.97 9.49
CA LEU A 93 -8.95 -8.20 8.32
C LEU A 93 -8.85 -9.09 7.08
N ARG A 94 -9.09 -8.50 5.91
CA ARG A 94 -8.93 -9.15 4.61
C ARG A 94 -8.12 -8.26 3.68
N LEU A 95 -7.16 -8.86 2.99
CA LEU A 95 -6.38 -8.24 1.93
C LEU A 95 -7.02 -8.60 0.58
N LEU A 96 -7.44 -7.56 -0.17
CA LEU A 96 -8.23 -7.70 -1.39
C LEU A 96 -7.44 -7.38 -2.65
N PHE A 97 -6.28 -6.72 -2.49
CA PHE A 97 -5.48 -6.19 -3.60
C PHE A 97 -4.07 -5.90 -3.12
N SER A 98 -3.07 -6.06 -3.98
CA SER A 98 -1.71 -5.56 -3.76
C SER A 98 -1.14 -4.98 -5.05
N SER A 99 -0.70 -3.73 -5.01
CA SER A 99 -0.02 -3.11 -6.17
C SER A 99 1.31 -3.80 -6.49
N PHE A 100 1.99 -4.31 -5.47
CA PHE A 100 3.32 -4.91 -5.59
C PHE A 100 3.36 -6.30 -4.96
N ASN A 101 4.15 -7.18 -5.55
CA ASN A 101 4.44 -8.53 -5.06
C ASN A 101 5.92 -8.74 -4.71
N ARG A 102 6.71 -7.66 -4.75
CA ARG A 102 8.11 -7.64 -4.33
C ARG A 102 8.36 -6.46 -3.41
N SER A 103 9.38 -6.58 -2.58
CA SER A 103 9.79 -5.48 -1.69
C SER A 103 10.32 -4.28 -2.49
N LEU A 104 9.98 -3.07 -2.04
CA LEU A 104 10.57 -1.82 -2.50
C LEU A 104 11.21 -1.10 -1.32
N PHE A 105 12.00 -1.84 -0.53
CA PHE A 105 12.72 -1.33 0.62
C PHE A 105 14.23 -1.54 0.48
N TRP A 106 14.97 -0.70 1.18
CA TRP A 106 16.43 -0.72 1.30
C TRP A 106 16.84 -0.49 2.75
N LEU A 107 17.89 -1.16 3.19
CA LEU A 107 18.56 -0.88 4.47
C LEU A 107 19.72 0.08 4.19
N TYR A 108 19.62 1.29 4.72
CA TYR A 108 20.67 2.31 4.68
C TYR A 108 21.29 2.48 6.05
N SER A 109 22.61 2.69 6.10
CA SER A 109 23.38 2.91 7.31
C SER A 109 24.28 4.12 7.19
N ARG A 110 24.83 4.54 8.32
CA ARG A 110 25.97 5.45 8.35
C ARG A 110 27.17 4.85 7.59
N PRO A 111 28.06 5.69 7.02
CA PRO A 111 29.18 5.23 6.18
C PRO A 111 30.17 4.29 6.89
N ASP A 112 30.31 4.41 8.22
CA ASP A 112 31.19 3.60 9.07
C ASP A 112 30.69 2.15 9.28
N ILE A 113 29.46 1.84 8.91
CA ILE A 113 28.87 0.49 8.97
C ILE A 113 28.92 -0.10 7.55
N SER A 114 29.73 -1.14 7.36
CA SER A 114 30.05 -1.67 6.04
C SER A 114 29.28 -2.94 5.68
N GLU A 115 28.85 -3.73 6.66
CA GLU A 115 28.11 -4.97 6.48
C GLU A 115 27.03 -5.15 7.56
N VAL A 116 26.12 -6.11 7.33
CA VAL A 116 25.01 -6.37 8.27
C VAL A 116 25.49 -6.79 9.66
N LYS A 117 26.62 -7.46 9.74
CA LYS A 117 27.19 -7.90 11.04
C LYS A 117 27.66 -6.74 11.90
N ASP A 118 28.04 -5.60 11.29
CA ASP A 118 28.44 -4.37 12.01
C ASP A 118 27.26 -3.72 12.74
N LEU A 119 26.03 -4.17 12.48
CA LEU A 119 24.83 -3.70 13.18
C LEU A 119 24.76 -4.23 14.64
N LYS A 120 25.64 -5.14 15.05
CA LYS A 120 25.67 -5.60 16.46
C LYS A 120 25.92 -4.43 17.41
N GLY A 121 25.03 -4.27 18.40
CA GLY A 121 25.05 -3.15 19.35
C GLY A 121 24.51 -1.83 18.80
N LYS A 122 24.03 -1.79 17.55
CA LYS A 122 23.53 -0.59 16.88
C LYS A 122 22.00 -0.46 16.98
N LYS A 123 21.51 0.73 16.62
CA LYS A 123 20.09 1.09 16.59
C LYS A 123 19.60 1.15 15.14
N VAL A 124 18.59 0.36 14.80
CA VAL A 124 18.00 0.35 13.45
C VAL A 124 16.55 0.81 13.49
N GLY A 125 16.23 1.82 12.69
CA GLY A 125 14.88 2.40 12.61
C GLY A 125 13.98 1.67 11.60
N VAL A 126 12.76 1.35 12.05
CA VAL A 126 11.68 0.78 11.21
C VAL A 126 10.40 1.62 11.37
N SER A 127 9.38 1.35 10.55
CA SER A 127 8.09 2.07 10.65
C SER A 127 7.42 1.83 12.01
N SER A 128 7.23 0.58 12.36
CA SER A 128 6.69 0.12 13.65
C SER A 128 7.05 -1.34 13.85
N ILE A 129 7.03 -1.78 15.10
CA ILE A 129 7.21 -3.20 15.42
C ILE A 129 6.04 -3.99 14.83
N GLY A 130 6.33 -5.13 14.18
CA GLY A 130 5.36 -5.94 13.45
C GLY A 130 4.98 -5.42 12.06
N SER A 131 5.65 -4.35 11.57
CA SER A 131 5.51 -3.90 10.17
C SER A 131 6.36 -4.77 9.22
N GLY A 132 6.08 -4.67 7.90
CA GLY A 132 6.93 -5.32 6.89
C GLY A 132 8.41 -4.98 7.02
N PRO A 133 8.81 -3.69 7.12
CA PRO A 133 10.19 -3.30 7.40
C PRO A 133 10.81 -3.94 8.65
N ASP A 134 10.06 -4.10 9.76
CA ASP A 134 10.54 -4.79 10.96
C ASP A 134 10.74 -6.28 10.71
N SER A 135 9.77 -6.93 10.08
CA SER A 135 9.83 -8.36 9.78
C SER A 135 11.01 -8.70 8.86
N MET A 136 11.19 -7.93 7.78
CA MET A 136 12.30 -8.10 6.85
C MET A 136 13.67 -7.85 7.51
N LEU A 137 13.77 -6.81 8.35
CA LEU A 137 15.00 -6.53 9.10
C LEU A 137 15.36 -7.70 10.04
N ARG A 138 14.38 -8.22 10.79
CA ARG A 138 14.60 -9.36 11.70
C ARG A 138 15.04 -10.61 10.96
N ASP A 139 14.45 -10.87 9.81
CA ASP A 139 14.83 -12.01 8.98
C ASP A 139 16.24 -11.85 8.43
N LEU A 140 16.59 -10.65 7.93
CA LEU A 140 17.96 -10.32 7.51
C LEU A 140 18.98 -10.51 8.65
N LEU A 141 18.70 -9.98 9.82
CA LEU A 141 19.59 -10.10 10.98
C LEU A 141 19.81 -11.58 11.34
N ARG A 142 18.74 -12.38 11.34
CA ARG A 142 18.82 -13.82 11.65
C ARG A 142 19.69 -14.59 10.66
N THR A 143 19.63 -14.28 9.36
CA THR A 143 20.48 -14.91 8.34
C THR A 143 21.97 -14.55 8.51
N HIS A 144 22.27 -13.48 9.26
CA HIS A 144 23.64 -13.05 9.60
C HIS A 144 24.04 -13.40 11.04
N GLY A 145 23.26 -14.25 11.74
CA GLY A 145 23.56 -14.69 13.11
C GLY A 145 23.29 -13.64 14.18
N LEU A 146 22.50 -12.59 13.88
CA LEU A 146 22.09 -11.54 14.81
C LEU A 146 20.62 -11.69 15.20
N GLN A 147 20.29 -11.29 16.43
CA GLN A 147 18.92 -11.30 16.93
C GLN A 147 18.42 -9.86 17.15
N GLY A 148 17.39 -9.48 16.37
CA GLY A 148 16.72 -8.17 16.54
C GLY A 148 16.01 -8.07 17.89
N GLY A 149 16.28 -7.00 18.63
CA GLY A 149 15.82 -6.77 19.99
C GLY A 149 16.79 -7.26 21.07
N LYS A 150 17.81 -8.04 20.72
CA LYS A 150 18.87 -8.50 21.63
C LYS A 150 20.25 -7.99 21.19
N ASP A 151 20.69 -8.37 19.99
CA ASP A 151 21.98 -7.95 19.45
C ASP A 151 21.89 -6.59 18.73
N VAL A 152 20.71 -6.25 18.18
CA VAL A 152 20.43 -5.01 17.45
C VAL A 152 19.18 -4.38 18.02
N ALA A 153 19.26 -3.13 18.46
CA ALA A 153 18.10 -2.39 18.94
C ALA A 153 17.22 -1.96 17.76
N ILE A 154 15.98 -2.43 17.70
CA ILE A 154 15.03 -2.04 16.67
C ILE A 154 14.09 -0.97 17.22
N LEU A 155 14.08 0.20 16.56
CA LEU A 155 13.31 1.37 16.99
C LEU A 155 12.12 1.62 16.06
N ALA A 156 10.93 1.76 16.64
CA ALA A 156 9.74 2.22 15.92
C ALA A 156 9.82 3.74 15.71
N VAL A 157 10.33 4.18 14.56
CA VAL A 157 10.61 5.59 14.24
C VAL A 157 9.46 6.24 13.48
N GLY A 158 8.57 5.46 12.86
CA GLY A 158 7.41 5.97 12.15
C GLY A 158 7.57 6.00 10.63
N VAL A 159 7.06 7.06 9.98
CA VAL A 159 7.03 7.20 8.52
C VAL A 159 8.44 7.38 7.92
N ASP A 160 8.56 7.17 6.60
CA ASP A 160 9.87 7.21 5.90
C ASP A 160 10.65 8.49 6.13
N SER A 161 9.99 9.65 6.12
CA SER A 161 10.65 10.95 6.40
C SER A 161 11.26 11.01 7.79
N SER A 162 10.58 10.47 8.79
CA SER A 162 11.08 10.41 10.17
C SER A 162 12.26 9.44 10.29
N ARG A 163 12.20 8.29 9.60
CA ARG A 163 13.31 7.33 9.57
C ARG A 163 14.55 7.94 8.92
N TYR A 164 14.39 8.57 7.75
CA TYR A 164 15.49 9.28 7.11
C TYR A 164 16.09 10.37 8.03
N ALA A 165 15.24 11.20 8.63
CA ALA A 165 15.69 12.23 9.57
C ALA A 165 16.42 11.64 10.78
N SER A 166 15.99 10.49 11.31
CA SER A 166 16.66 9.83 12.44
C SER A 166 18.06 9.35 12.08
N LEU A 167 18.28 8.85 10.86
CA LEU A 167 19.60 8.50 10.35
C LEU A 167 20.46 9.74 10.15
N ALA A 168 19.93 10.77 9.49
CA ALA A 168 20.64 12.01 9.20
C ALA A 168 21.09 12.77 10.49
N ASN A 169 20.32 12.64 11.57
CA ASN A 169 20.63 13.25 12.86
C ASN A 169 21.34 12.28 13.86
N ASN A 170 21.83 11.14 13.40
CA ASN A 170 22.53 10.14 14.21
C ASN A 170 21.72 9.59 15.42
N VAL A 171 20.38 9.65 15.36
CA VAL A 171 19.49 9.01 16.34
C VAL A 171 19.46 7.50 16.15
N THR A 172 19.49 7.07 14.88
CA THR A 172 19.66 5.67 14.47
C THR A 172 20.95 5.50 13.70
N ASP A 173 21.51 4.30 13.73
CA ASP A 173 22.74 3.93 13.01
C ASP A 173 22.43 3.41 11.60
N ALA A 174 21.24 2.83 11.42
CA ALA A 174 20.69 2.41 10.14
C ALA A 174 19.17 2.53 10.14
N VAL A 175 18.56 2.53 8.96
CA VAL A 175 17.11 2.61 8.77
C VAL A 175 16.67 1.82 7.55
N VAL A 176 15.45 1.27 7.60
CA VAL A 176 14.78 0.70 6.41
C VAL A 176 13.98 1.80 5.75
N LEU A 177 14.27 2.09 4.48
CA LEU A 177 13.66 3.17 3.70
C LEU A 177 12.98 2.63 2.43
N SER A 178 11.95 3.34 1.98
CA SER A 178 11.37 3.19 0.64
C SER A 178 11.64 4.44 -0.23
N THR A 179 11.18 4.42 -1.49
CA THR A 179 11.25 5.59 -2.37
C THR A 179 10.38 6.74 -1.84
N PRO A 180 10.82 8.00 -1.95
CA PRO A 180 12.06 8.49 -2.55
C PRO A 180 13.26 8.55 -1.59
N TYR A 181 13.10 8.18 -0.32
CA TYR A 181 14.09 8.39 0.74
C TYR A 181 15.34 7.50 0.60
N ASN A 182 15.25 6.36 -0.11
CA ASN A 182 16.42 5.58 -0.51
C ASN A 182 17.37 6.42 -1.39
N PHE A 183 16.84 7.18 -2.35
CA PHE A 183 17.64 8.09 -3.19
C PHE A 183 18.19 9.27 -2.37
N ALA A 184 17.37 9.84 -1.48
CA ALA A 184 17.85 10.90 -0.59
C ALA A 184 18.99 10.43 0.31
N ALA A 185 18.92 9.21 0.83
CA ALA A 185 20.00 8.61 1.62
C ALA A 185 21.26 8.37 0.78
N GLN A 186 21.11 7.88 -0.44
CA GLN A 186 22.22 7.70 -1.38
C GLN A 186 22.91 9.04 -1.69
N ASP A 187 22.13 10.07 -2.04
CA ASP A 187 22.64 11.40 -2.40
C ASP A 187 23.33 12.09 -1.19
N ALA A 188 22.91 11.78 0.05
CA ALA A 188 23.52 12.25 1.29
C ALA A 188 24.77 11.45 1.71
N GLY A 189 25.19 10.44 0.94
CA GLY A 189 26.39 9.64 1.20
C GLY A 189 26.21 8.53 2.23
N PHE A 190 24.97 8.20 2.62
CA PHE A 190 24.68 7.02 3.42
C PHE A 190 24.90 5.74 2.60
N ARG A 191 25.28 4.67 3.31
CA ARG A 191 25.61 3.40 2.67
C ARG A 191 24.39 2.53 2.50
N GLU A 192 24.09 2.07 1.27
CA GLU A 192 23.16 0.97 1.04
C GLU A 192 23.79 -0.33 1.54
N LEU A 193 23.33 -0.87 2.66
CA LEU A 193 23.76 -2.17 3.15
C LEU A 193 23.07 -3.31 2.42
N VAL A 194 21.77 -3.19 2.20
CA VAL A 194 20.96 -4.22 1.56
C VAL A 194 19.86 -3.59 0.70
N SER A 195 19.73 -4.07 -0.54
CA SER A 195 18.56 -3.85 -1.37
C SER A 195 17.62 -5.04 -1.26
N PHE A 196 16.52 -4.92 -0.53
CA PHE A 196 15.51 -5.98 -0.45
C PHE A 196 14.82 -6.26 -1.78
N VAL A 197 14.89 -5.31 -2.72
CA VAL A 197 14.38 -5.48 -4.10
C VAL A 197 15.09 -6.60 -4.85
N LYS A 198 16.40 -6.79 -4.57
CA LYS A 198 17.25 -7.80 -5.21
C LYS A 198 17.14 -9.19 -4.58
N HIS A 199 16.45 -9.28 -3.44
CA HIS A 199 16.24 -10.55 -2.73
C HIS A 199 14.84 -11.07 -3.02
N ASP A 200 14.65 -12.38 -2.88
CA ASP A 200 13.38 -13.07 -3.15
C ASP A 200 12.35 -12.87 -2.00
N TRP A 201 12.43 -11.73 -1.34
CA TRP A 201 11.49 -11.36 -0.29
C TRP A 201 10.23 -10.73 -0.86
N VAL A 202 9.11 -11.32 -0.50
CA VAL A 202 7.80 -10.80 -0.83
C VAL A 202 7.33 -9.88 0.30
N GLU A 203 7.22 -8.60 0.01
CA GLU A 203 6.55 -7.64 0.88
C GLU A 203 5.41 -6.99 0.10
N LEU A 204 4.21 -7.13 0.63
CA LEU A 204 3.00 -6.62 -0.03
C LEU A 204 2.84 -5.13 0.26
N GLN A 205 2.84 -4.34 -0.80
CA GLN A 205 2.78 -2.89 -0.73
C GLN A 205 1.68 -2.32 -1.60
N GLY A 206 1.08 -1.22 -1.14
CA GLY A 206 -0.05 -0.61 -1.83
C GLY A 206 -1.25 -1.56 -1.88
N CYS A 207 -1.63 -2.08 -0.73
CA CYS A 207 -2.72 -3.04 -0.60
C CYS A 207 -4.08 -2.35 -0.44
N ILE A 208 -5.15 -3.06 -0.76
CA ILE A 208 -6.47 -2.78 -0.22
C ILE A 208 -6.68 -3.78 0.92
N VAL A 209 -6.65 -3.28 2.14
CA VAL A 209 -6.99 -4.05 3.33
C VAL A 209 -8.22 -3.43 3.97
N THR A 210 -9.19 -4.26 4.34
CA THR A 210 -10.41 -3.82 5.03
C THR A 210 -10.86 -4.85 6.08
N ARG A 211 -11.85 -4.47 6.89
CA ARG A 211 -12.48 -5.38 7.86
C ARG A 211 -13.39 -6.39 7.16
N GLU A 212 -13.41 -7.60 7.65
CA GLU A 212 -14.35 -8.65 7.19
C GLU A 212 -15.83 -8.19 7.28
N ALA A 213 -16.17 -7.41 8.30
CA ALA A 213 -17.50 -6.84 8.45
C ALA A 213 -17.89 -5.96 7.26
N VAL A 214 -16.97 -5.14 6.73
CA VAL A 214 -17.24 -4.26 5.58
C VAL A 214 -17.48 -5.08 4.31
N LEU A 215 -16.74 -6.17 4.11
CA LEU A 215 -16.97 -7.10 2.99
C LEU A 215 -18.40 -7.66 3.00
N LYS A 216 -18.92 -7.98 4.20
CA LYS A 216 -20.26 -8.56 4.36
C LYS A 216 -21.39 -7.53 4.25
N THR A 217 -21.16 -6.28 4.71
CA THR A 217 -22.21 -5.28 4.85
C THR A 217 -22.20 -4.18 3.78
N ASN A 218 -21.08 -3.98 3.08
CA ASN A 218 -20.93 -2.91 2.08
C ASN A 218 -20.11 -3.35 0.86
N SER A 219 -20.59 -4.40 0.19
CA SER A 219 -19.94 -4.92 -1.02
C SER A 219 -19.87 -3.88 -2.15
N ALA A 220 -20.82 -2.95 -2.21
CA ALA A 220 -20.83 -1.87 -3.20
C ALA A 220 -19.64 -0.92 -3.02
N LEU A 221 -19.30 -0.55 -1.78
CA LEU A 221 -18.12 0.27 -1.49
C LEU A 221 -16.83 -0.46 -1.91
N ILE A 222 -16.73 -1.76 -1.58
CA ILE A 222 -15.59 -2.59 -1.97
C ILE A 222 -15.41 -2.60 -3.48
N GLU A 223 -16.49 -2.87 -4.24
CA GLU A 223 -16.46 -2.94 -5.70
C GLU A 223 -16.04 -1.59 -6.31
N LYS A 224 -16.66 -0.48 -5.91
CA LYS A 224 -16.34 0.86 -6.38
C LYS A 224 -14.89 1.25 -6.10
N PHE A 225 -14.43 1.05 -4.86
CA PHE A 225 -13.08 1.41 -4.46
C PHE A 225 -12.03 0.55 -5.20
N THR A 226 -12.28 -0.76 -5.32
CA THR A 226 -11.41 -1.68 -6.04
C THR A 226 -11.39 -1.36 -7.54
N THR A 227 -12.54 -1.04 -8.16
CA THR A 227 -12.62 -0.63 -9.57
C THR A 227 -11.74 0.58 -9.86
N ALA A 228 -11.90 1.64 -9.08
CA ALA A 228 -11.12 2.87 -9.26
C ALA A 228 -9.60 2.61 -9.05
N THR A 229 -9.25 1.85 -7.99
CA THR A 229 -7.85 1.54 -7.69
C THR A 229 -7.22 0.65 -8.78
N LEU A 230 -7.95 -0.35 -9.28
CA LEU A 230 -7.49 -1.20 -10.37
C LEU A 230 -7.26 -0.40 -11.66
N LYS A 231 -8.17 0.50 -12.03
CA LYS A 231 -7.98 1.44 -13.15
C LYS A 231 -6.69 2.25 -12.97
N GLY A 232 -6.42 2.72 -11.74
CA GLY A 232 -5.17 3.42 -11.40
C GLY A 232 -3.93 2.55 -11.59
N LEU A 233 -3.96 1.30 -11.12
CA LEU A 233 -2.85 0.34 -11.30
C LEU A 233 -2.57 0.09 -12.79
N LEU A 234 -3.60 -0.23 -13.56
CA LEU A 234 -3.47 -0.52 -14.99
C LEU A 234 -2.93 0.70 -15.76
N ASN A 235 -3.42 1.91 -15.42
CA ASN A 235 -2.91 3.16 -16.01
C ASN A 235 -1.42 3.37 -15.71
N VAL A 236 -0.99 3.16 -14.46
CA VAL A 236 0.43 3.30 -14.08
C VAL A 236 1.29 2.30 -14.86
N ARG A 237 0.86 1.06 -15.01
CA ARG A 237 1.63 0.02 -15.69
C ARG A 237 1.78 0.25 -17.19
N SER A 238 0.76 0.79 -17.85
CA SER A 238 0.72 0.92 -19.31
C SER A 238 1.14 2.30 -19.82
N ASN A 239 1.07 3.34 -18.98
CA ASN A 239 1.24 4.71 -19.42
C ASN A 239 2.28 5.47 -18.57
N ARG A 240 3.56 5.28 -18.93
CA ARG A 240 4.67 5.94 -18.25
C ARG A 240 4.54 7.46 -18.26
N SER A 241 4.29 8.07 -19.42
CA SER A 241 4.24 9.52 -19.57
C SER A 241 3.16 10.16 -18.71
N ALA A 242 2.00 9.52 -18.59
CA ALA A 242 0.90 9.95 -17.75
C ALA A 242 1.15 9.71 -16.26
N SER A 243 2.02 8.78 -15.91
CA SER A 243 2.32 8.42 -14.51
C SER A 243 3.41 9.27 -13.87
N LEU A 244 4.37 9.80 -14.66
CA LEU A 244 5.47 10.60 -14.12
C LEU A 244 5.00 11.85 -13.37
N PRO A 245 4.01 12.64 -13.86
CA PRO A 245 3.47 13.77 -13.10
C PRO A 245 2.88 13.36 -11.75
N VAL A 246 2.18 12.19 -11.68
CA VAL A 246 1.62 11.64 -10.44
C VAL A 246 2.73 11.32 -9.45
N VAL A 247 3.78 10.62 -9.90
CA VAL A 247 4.95 10.28 -9.06
C VAL A 247 5.64 11.55 -8.56
N SER A 248 5.90 12.52 -9.46
CA SER A 248 6.55 13.78 -9.14
C SER A 248 5.77 14.60 -8.11
N SER A 249 4.46 14.77 -8.32
CA SER A 249 3.56 15.53 -7.43
C SER A 249 3.43 14.85 -6.06
N MET A 250 3.14 13.55 -6.05
CA MET A 250 2.91 12.76 -4.83
C MET A 250 4.14 12.76 -3.91
N MET A 251 5.33 12.57 -4.49
CA MET A 251 6.58 12.46 -3.71
C MET A 251 7.34 13.78 -3.59
N LYS A 252 6.86 14.85 -4.25
CA LYS A 252 7.52 16.17 -4.32
C LYS A 252 8.96 16.09 -4.82
N VAL A 253 9.17 15.31 -5.87
CA VAL A 253 10.48 15.09 -6.50
C VAL A 253 10.55 15.69 -7.91
N LYS A 254 11.77 15.98 -8.39
CA LYS A 254 11.99 16.45 -9.76
C LYS A 254 11.61 15.37 -10.79
N PRO A 255 11.23 15.75 -12.03
CA PRO A 255 10.82 14.80 -13.06
C PRO A 255 11.83 13.69 -13.36
N ASP A 256 13.13 13.99 -13.37
CA ASP A 256 14.20 13.00 -13.61
C ASP A 256 14.20 11.92 -12.52
N LEU A 257 14.09 12.33 -11.24
CA LEU A 257 14.01 11.37 -10.14
C LEU A 257 12.70 10.60 -10.18
N ALA A 258 11.58 11.23 -10.54
CA ALA A 258 10.32 10.55 -10.74
C ALA A 258 10.42 9.44 -11.80
N GLY A 259 11.14 9.71 -12.90
CA GLY A 259 11.46 8.71 -13.94
C GLY A 259 12.24 7.52 -13.40
N ARG A 260 13.32 7.78 -12.67
CA ARG A 260 14.15 6.73 -12.04
C ARG A 260 13.34 5.88 -11.05
N ILE A 261 12.50 6.50 -10.23
CA ILE A 261 11.63 5.81 -9.27
C ILE A 261 10.60 4.93 -10.00
N TYR A 262 9.98 5.45 -11.05
CA TYR A 262 9.00 4.72 -11.85
C TYR A 262 9.64 3.48 -12.50
N ASP A 263 10.77 3.66 -13.19
CA ASP A 263 11.47 2.60 -13.92
C ASP A 263 11.98 1.49 -12.98
N LEU A 264 12.35 1.85 -11.74
CA LEU A 264 12.73 0.93 -10.69
C LEU A 264 11.53 0.09 -10.17
N ALA A 265 10.37 0.71 -10.02
CA ALA A 265 9.26 0.13 -9.27
C ALA A 265 8.26 -0.64 -10.14
N VAL A 266 7.99 -0.18 -11.37
CA VAL A 266 6.96 -0.79 -12.24
C VAL A 266 7.21 -2.28 -12.51
N PRO A 267 8.45 -2.78 -12.72
CA PRO A 267 8.70 -4.21 -12.87
C PRO A 267 8.30 -5.09 -11.67
N ALA A 268 8.16 -4.48 -10.50
CA ALA A 268 7.72 -5.17 -9.27
C ALA A 268 6.21 -5.10 -9.03
N MET A 269 5.46 -4.42 -9.91
CA MET A 269 4.00 -4.32 -9.79
C MET A 269 3.32 -5.62 -10.21
N THR A 270 2.22 -5.95 -9.55
CA THR A 270 1.31 -7.03 -9.95
C THR A 270 0.62 -6.70 -11.27
N ASN A 271 0.15 -7.70 -11.99
CA ASN A 271 -0.51 -7.48 -13.28
C ASN A 271 -1.84 -6.74 -13.13
N TYR A 272 -2.65 -7.13 -12.15
CA TYR A 272 -3.98 -6.53 -11.89
C TYR A 272 -4.34 -6.49 -10.40
N GLY A 273 -3.35 -6.66 -9.50
CA GLY A 273 -3.57 -6.53 -8.06
C GLY A 273 -3.81 -7.85 -7.31
N ALA A 274 -4.02 -8.96 -8.02
CA ALA A 274 -4.11 -10.30 -7.40
C ALA A 274 -2.72 -10.93 -7.23
N LEU A 275 -2.62 -11.86 -6.30
CA LEU A 275 -1.41 -12.61 -5.97
C LEU A 275 -1.64 -14.10 -6.22
N SER A 276 -0.67 -14.78 -6.81
CA SER A 276 -0.66 -16.25 -6.86
C SER A 276 -0.56 -16.83 -5.45
N GLU A 277 -1.02 -18.06 -5.27
CA GLU A 277 -0.97 -18.75 -3.97
C GLU A 277 0.47 -18.88 -3.44
N ASP A 278 1.46 -19.09 -4.34
CA ASP A 278 2.87 -19.13 -3.97
C ASP A 278 3.34 -17.77 -3.38
N VAL A 279 2.97 -16.66 -4.01
CA VAL A 279 3.29 -15.32 -3.49
C VAL A 279 2.59 -15.05 -2.17
N GLN A 280 1.33 -15.49 -2.01
CA GLN A 280 0.60 -15.38 -0.74
C GLN A 280 1.31 -16.13 0.39
N LYS A 281 1.77 -17.37 0.14
CA LYS A 281 2.54 -18.18 1.09
C LYS A 281 3.87 -17.52 1.45
N LYS A 282 4.64 -17.09 0.47
CA LYS A 282 5.92 -16.38 0.68
C LYS A 282 5.74 -15.10 1.48
N ALA A 283 4.68 -14.33 1.23
CA ALA A 283 4.42 -13.08 1.93
C ALA A 283 4.20 -13.25 3.44
N ILE A 284 3.70 -14.38 3.88
CA ILE A 284 3.44 -14.65 5.30
C ILE A 284 4.55 -15.48 5.97
N GLU A 285 5.44 -16.08 5.21
CA GLU A 285 6.43 -17.07 5.72
C GLU A 285 7.28 -16.51 6.86
N HIS A 286 7.80 -15.28 6.70
CA HIS A 286 8.61 -14.64 7.73
C HIS A 286 7.80 -14.28 8.98
N VAL A 287 6.52 -13.87 8.81
CA VAL A 287 5.62 -13.56 9.93
C VAL A 287 5.25 -14.83 10.69
N VAL A 288 4.96 -15.92 9.99
CA VAL A 288 4.68 -17.25 10.57
C VAL A 288 5.86 -17.71 11.42
N LYS A 289 7.09 -17.59 10.89
CA LYS A 289 8.33 -17.91 11.62
C LYS A 289 8.52 -17.02 12.85
N GLN A 290 8.28 -15.72 12.72
CA GLN A 290 8.42 -14.74 13.82
C GLN A 290 7.42 -15.00 14.95
N MET A 291 6.18 -15.39 14.62
CA MET A 291 5.12 -15.68 15.57
C MET A 291 5.20 -17.11 16.14
N ASN A 292 6.14 -17.96 15.68
CA ASN A 292 6.26 -19.36 16.02
C ASN A 292 4.93 -20.16 15.83
N LEU A 293 4.21 -19.87 14.76
CA LEU A 293 2.96 -20.58 14.46
C LEU A 293 3.26 -22.05 14.13
N LYS A 294 2.58 -22.98 14.81
CA LYS A 294 2.79 -24.43 14.66
C LYS A 294 2.15 -24.98 13.39
N GLU A 295 1.06 -24.37 12.95
CA GLU A 295 0.31 -24.77 11.76
C GLU A 295 0.31 -23.67 10.72
N PRO A 296 0.37 -24.02 9.41
CA PRO A 296 0.25 -23.04 8.35
C PRO A 296 -1.14 -22.37 8.42
N PRO A 297 -1.22 -21.06 8.28
CA PRO A 297 -2.48 -20.34 8.33
C PRO A 297 -3.36 -20.65 7.11
N ASP A 298 -4.67 -20.63 7.31
CA ASP A 298 -5.63 -20.68 6.21
C ASP A 298 -5.58 -19.36 5.42
N LEU A 299 -5.04 -19.38 4.20
CA LEU A 299 -4.89 -18.21 3.34
C LEU A 299 -6.23 -17.53 3.05
N LYS A 300 -7.34 -18.28 2.99
CA LYS A 300 -8.68 -17.72 2.76
C LYS A 300 -9.19 -16.86 3.91
N LYS A 301 -8.59 -16.97 5.10
CA LYS A 301 -8.87 -16.08 6.23
C LYS A 301 -8.06 -14.79 6.18
N ILE A 302 -7.10 -14.68 5.28
CA ILE A 302 -6.20 -13.52 5.13
C ILE A 302 -6.50 -12.79 3.83
N TYR A 303 -6.60 -13.54 2.72
CA TYR A 303 -6.79 -13.01 1.38
C TYR A 303 -8.19 -13.28 0.85
N ASP A 304 -8.77 -12.28 0.18
CA ASP A 304 -10.01 -12.43 -0.58
C ASP A 304 -9.92 -11.60 -1.87
N PHE A 305 -9.48 -12.22 -2.96
CA PHE A 305 -9.37 -11.56 -4.26
C PHE A 305 -10.66 -11.66 -5.10
N ALA A 306 -11.72 -12.30 -4.62
CA ALA A 306 -12.96 -12.47 -5.40
C ALA A 306 -13.58 -11.14 -5.85
N PRO A 307 -13.65 -10.07 -5.01
CA PRO A 307 -14.14 -8.76 -5.47
C PRO A 307 -13.26 -8.16 -6.58
N LEU A 308 -11.95 -8.30 -6.47
CA LEU A 308 -10.99 -7.81 -7.47
C LEU A 308 -11.12 -8.55 -8.80
N GLU A 309 -11.21 -9.87 -8.76
CA GLU A 309 -11.37 -10.71 -9.96
C GLU A 309 -12.66 -10.42 -10.68
N LYS A 310 -13.75 -10.16 -9.93
CA LYS A 310 -15.02 -9.72 -10.51
C LYS A 310 -14.83 -8.42 -11.29
N VAL A 311 -14.25 -7.41 -10.65
CA VAL A 311 -13.98 -6.09 -11.24
C VAL A 311 -13.07 -6.20 -12.47
N HIS A 312 -11.99 -7.00 -12.38
CA HIS A 312 -11.07 -7.20 -13.49
C HIS A 312 -11.79 -7.75 -14.72
N ARG A 313 -12.59 -8.82 -14.57
CA ARG A 313 -13.40 -9.38 -15.67
C ARG A 313 -14.39 -8.36 -16.24
N GLN A 314 -14.99 -7.51 -15.40
CA GLN A 314 -15.91 -6.45 -15.89
C GLN A 314 -15.19 -5.42 -16.75
N LEU A 315 -13.99 -4.97 -16.34
CA LEU A 315 -13.19 -4.02 -17.11
C LEU A 315 -12.71 -4.62 -18.44
N GLU A 316 -12.30 -5.89 -18.46
CA GLU A 316 -11.94 -6.60 -19.69
C GLU A 316 -13.13 -6.71 -20.64
N ALA A 317 -14.30 -7.12 -20.13
CA ALA A 317 -15.52 -7.24 -20.93
C ALA A 317 -16.00 -5.90 -21.52
N GLN A 318 -15.74 -4.79 -20.83
CA GLN A 318 -16.01 -3.42 -21.30
C GLN A 318 -14.95 -2.90 -22.28
N GLY A 319 -13.89 -3.67 -22.54
CA GLY A 319 -12.76 -3.24 -23.37
C GLY A 319 -12.04 -2.01 -22.80
N TRP A 320 -12.07 -1.84 -21.47
CA TRP A 320 -11.45 -0.68 -20.82
C TRP A 320 -9.95 -0.63 -21.12
N LYS A 321 -9.49 0.53 -21.61
CA LYS A 321 -8.07 0.81 -21.87
C LYS A 321 -7.63 2.01 -21.05
N SER A 322 -6.42 1.93 -20.52
CA SER A 322 -5.78 2.98 -19.70
C SER A 322 -5.26 4.15 -20.53
#